data_d54ea8f1fba88586ff74a400c41aad4f
#
_entry.id   d54ea8f1fba88586ff74a400c41aad4f
#
_cell.length_a   1.000
_cell.length_b   1.000
_cell.length_c   1.000
_cell.angle_alpha   90.00
_cell.angle_beta   90.00
_cell.angle_gamma   90.00
#
_symmetry.space_group_name_H-M   'P 1'
#
loop_
_entity.id
_entity.type
_entity.pdbx_description
1 polymer ?
#
loop_
_entity_poly.entity_id
_entity_poly.type
_entity_poly.pdbx_seq_one_letter_code
_entity_poly.pdbx_strand_id
1 'polypeptide(L)'
;MTTAYFFKIKSAIIQYIDSSSSDICIAVAWFTHRELFQAILRALDRKVRVSAIIIDDIINRGPNGLDFTPYLEKGGTIRFMNTRNLLMHNKFCLFDNKVLISGSYNWTYSAEYKNAENIIVTTEEGVCNAFKEQFTRLWDNLDEVKHFTRIDYNDVDSDSLFKYIDVLRDEYDYMDKDHILKPHSSIDIDNLKKTLSVNRLNTIVTNTKRSRPILKAGISLEIVNNATKPIIPVGQVLPFTHSVDARTCYDYQTAVDCIIRYGNFSEANKNESIVKLRIENLPKMKAGAVTFLTKVTVDTNGYMHIEFVCENTGISKSAVYNAVDKIDYQ
;
A
#
# COMPACT_ATOMS: atom_id res chain seq x y z
N MET A 1 -0.19 27.91 16.37
CA MET A 1 -0.11 26.75 17.30
C MET A 1 -0.22 25.48 16.49
N THR A 2 0.66 24.48 16.79
CA THR A 2 0.68 23.20 16.05
C THR A 2 0.57 22.04 17.04
N THR A 3 -0.30 21.07 16.77
CA THR A 3 -0.56 19.90 17.62
C THR A 3 -0.58 18.63 16.77
N ALA A 4 0.02 17.54 17.26
CA ALA A 4 0.00 16.24 16.61
C ALA A 4 -0.98 15.30 17.33
N TYR A 5 -1.68 14.48 16.55
CA TYR A 5 -2.58 13.43 17.05
C TYR A 5 -2.17 12.08 16.45
N PHE A 6 -2.10 11.07 17.30
CA PHE A 6 -1.84 9.68 16.94
C PHE A 6 -3.01 8.77 17.36
N PHE A 7 -3.96 9.29 18.13
CA PHE A 7 -5.15 8.62 18.62
C PHE A 7 -6.35 9.55 18.56
N LYS A 8 -7.57 8.99 18.47
CA LYS A 8 -8.84 9.75 18.38
C LYS A 8 -8.86 10.74 17.21
N ILE A 9 -8.20 10.36 16.11
CA ILE A 9 -8.03 11.22 14.93
C ILE A 9 -9.38 11.61 14.35
N LYS A 10 -10.28 10.65 14.13
CA LYS A 10 -11.65 10.88 13.68
C LYS A 10 -12.38 11.92 14.56
N SER A 11 -12.30 11.75 15.87
CA SER A 11 -12.96 12.65 16.81
C SER A 11 -12.43 14.09 16.71
N ALA A 12 -11.11 14.25 16.54
CA ALA A 12 -10.51 15.55 16.33
C ALA A 12 -10.99 16.19 15.03
N ILE A 13 -11.02 15.45 13.92
CA ILE A 13 -11.53 15.95 12.63
C ILE A 13 -12.99 16.38 12.75
N ILE A 14 -13.86 15.56 13.37
CA ILE A 14 -15.28 15.88 13.57
C ILE A 14 -15.42 17.19 14.38
N GLN A 15 -14.61 17.39 15.41
CA GLN A 15 -14.65 18.61 16.21
C GLN A 15 -14.37 19.85 15.35
N TYR A 16 -13.38 19.80 14.45
CA TYR A 16 -13.09 20.93 13.55
C TYR A 16 -14.18 21.11 12.47
N ILE A 17 -14.75 20.03 11.95
CA ILE A 17 -15.91 20.10 11.04
C ILE A 17 -17.09 20.79 11.75
N ASP A 18 -17.44 20.36 12.96
CA ASP A 18 -18.59 20.87 13.70
C ASP A 18 -18.38 22.32 14.17
N SER A 19 -17.14 22.78 14.36
CA SER A 19 -16.81 24.16 14.72
C SER A 19 -16.66 25.13 13.54
N SER A 20 -16.58 24.61 12.31
CA SER A 20 -16.42 25.45 11.11
C SER A 20 -17.67 26.27 10.82
N SER A 21 -17.47 27.51 10.36
CA SER A 21 -18.52 28.50 10.15
C SER A 21 -18.60 29.04 8.72
N SER A 22 -17.55 28.94 7.91
CA SER A 22 -17.53 29.56 6.59
C SER A 22 -17.22 28.56 5.46
N ASP A 23 -16.09 27.86 5.54
CA ASP A 23 -15.69 26.96 4.47
C ASP A 23 -14.84 25.78 4.93
N ILE A 24 -14.97 24.64 4.24
CA ILE A 24 -14.19 23.43 4.44
C ILE A 24 -13.68 22.98 3.07
N CYS A 25 -12.34 22.91 2.91
CA CYS A 25 -11.70 22.36 1.72
C CYS A 25 -11.07 21.01 2.05
N ILE A 26 -11.49 19.94 1.38
CA ILE A 26 -11.07 18.56 1.64
C ILE A 26 -10.28 18.04 0.43
N ALA A 27 -9.04 17.58 0.62
CA ALA A 27 -8.30 16.82 -0.37
C ALA A 27 -7.82 15.52 0.29
N VAL A 28 -8.56 14.45 0.09
CA VAL A 28 -8.31 13.14 0.71
C VAL A 28 -8.44 12.05 -0.34
N ALA A 29 -7.44 11.17 -0.41
CA ALA A 29 -7.43 10.13 -1.41
C ALA A 29 -8.70 9.24 -1.33
N TRP A 30 -8.98 8.71 -0.14
CA TRP A 30 -10.16 7.86 0.09
C TRP A 30 -11.02 8.39 1.21
N PHE A 31 -12.31 8.52 0.92
CA PHE A 31 -13.33 9.01 1.84
C PHE A 31 -14.53 8.04 1.84
N THR A 32 -14.50 7.09 2.78
CA THR A 32 -15.53 6.05 2.96
C THR A 32 -16.19 6.10 4.34
N HIS A 33 -15.58 6.83 5.31
CA HIS A 33 -16.01 6.84 6.70
C HIS A 33 -17.33 7.60 6.90
N ARG A 34 -18.40 6.87 7.27
CA ARG A 34 -19.77 7.40 7.38
C ARG A 34 -19.93 8.49 8.42
N GLU A 35 -19.31 8.37 9.61
CA GLU A 35 -19.43 9.39 10.66
C GLU A 35 -18.81 10.73 10.24
N LEU A 36 -17.63 10.69 9.56
CA LEU A 36 -17.03 11.89 8.97
C LEU A 36 -17.95 12.50 7.90
N PHE A 37 -18.54 11.66 7.07
CA PHE A 37 -19.51 12.12 6.07
C PHE A 37 -20.74 12.76 6.68
N GLN A 38 -21.30 12.16 7.75
CA GLN A 38 -22.43 12.76 8.47
C GLN A 38 -22.06 14.11 9.12
N ALA A 39 -20.83 14.24 9.64
CA ALA A 39 -20.35 15.53 10.14
C ALA A 39 -20.29 16.59 9.02
N ILE A 40 -19.83 16.22 7.84
CA ILE A 40 -19.83 17.09 6.66
C ILE A 40 -21.26 17.49 6.24
N LEU A 41 -22.20 16.56 6.24
CA LEU A 41 -23.60 16.88 5.93
C LEU A 41 -24.18 17.87 6.94
N ARG A 42 -23.86 17.74 8.25
CA ARG A 42 -24.26 18.74 9.28
C ARG A 42 -23.62 20.10 9.02
N ALA A 43 -22.37 20.16 8.54
CA ALA A 43 -21.74 21.43 8.19
C ALA A 43 -22.47 22.11 7.00
N LEU A 44 -22.84 21.35 5.97
CA LEU A 44 -23.66 21.85 4.86
C LEU A 44 -25.05 22.36 5.33
N ASP A 45 -25.70 21.67 6.28
CA ASP A 45 -26.96 22.12 6.89
C ASP A 45 -26.82 23.50 7.58
N ARG A 46 -25.65 23.75 8.20
CA ARG A 46 -25.29 25.06 8.78
C ARG A 46 -24.89 26.11 7.73
N LYS A 47 -24.96 25.77 6.42
CA LYS A 47 -24.56 26.64 5.30
C LYS A 47 -23.05 26.91 5.22
N VAL A 48 -22.23 26.06 5.80
CA VAL A 48 -20.79 26.02 5.56
C VAL A 48 -20.56 25.55 4.12
N ARG A 49 -19.74 26.26 3.37
CA ARG A 49 -19.35 25.83 2.02
C ARG A 49 -18.37 24.66 2.14
N VAL A 50 -18.65 23.55 1.47
CA VAL A 50 -17.76 22.39 1.49
C VAL A 50 -17.37 22.00 0.09
N SER A 51 -16.06 21.96 -0.16
CA SER A 51 -15.46 21.53 -1.43
C SER A 51 -14.54 20.33 -1.20
N ALA A 52 -14.72 19.26 -1.97
CA ALA A 52 -13.97 18.03 -1.81
C ALA A 52 -13.29 17.58 -3.10
N ILE A 53 -12.04 17.16 -3.00
CA ILE A 53 -11.29 16.45 -4.06
C ILE A 53 -10.99 15.05 -3.52
N ILE A 54 -11.45 14.01 -4.21
CA ILE A 54 -11.16 12.62 -3.89
C ILE A 54 -10.76 11.87 -5.17
N ILE A 55 -10.20 10.67 -5.00
CA ILE A 55 -9.81 9.84 -6.15
C ILE A 55 -11.04 9.29 -6.86
N ASP A 56 -10.98 9.27 -8.20
CA ASP A 56 -11.95 8.58 -9.07
C ASP A 56 -11.63 7.10 -9.17
N ASP A 57 -12.08 6.32 -8.19
CA ASP A 57 -11.84 4.88 -8.15
C ASP A 57 -13.01 4.10 -7.53
N ILE A 58 -12.88 2.77 -7.57
CA ILE A 58 -13.88 1.84 -7.05
C ILE A 58 -14.05 1.90 -5.53
N ILE A 59 -13.05 2.38 -4.78
CA ILE A 59 -13.14 2.52 -3.32
C ILE A 59 -14.08 3.67 -2.98
N ASN A 60 -13.90 4.82 -3.62
CA ASN A 60 -14.72 6.00 -3.38
C ASN A 60 -16.11 5.91 -4.05
N ARG A 61 -16.18 5.40 -5.27
CA ARG A 61 -17.40 5.43 -6.10
C ARG A 61 -18.05 4.07 -6.31
N GLY A 62 -17.47 3.00 -5.83
CA GLY A 62 -18.06 1.66 -5.93
C GLY A 62 -19.31 1.49 -5.08
N PRO A 63 -19.95 0.30 -5.15
CA PRO A 63 -21.19 0.00 -4.42
C PRO A 63 -21.09 0.20 -2.90
N ASN A 64 -19.89 0.03 -2.33
CA ASN A 64 -19.64 0.20 -0.89
C ASN A 64 -19.08 1.58 -0.51
N GLY A 65 -18.74 2.41 -1.48
CA GLY A 65 -18.38 3.81 -1.25
C GLY A 65 -19.55 4.62 -0.68
N LEU A 66 -19.27 5.84 -0.27
CA LEU A 66 -20.31 6.78 0.16
C LEU A 66 -21.22 7.16 -1.01
N ASP A 67 -22.48 7.42 -0.70
CA ASP A 67 -23.38 8.09 -1.65
C ASP A 67 -23.24 9.60 -1.47
N PHE A 68 -22.65 10.27 -2.46
CA PHE A 68 -22.46 11.72 -2.43
C PHE A 68 -23.68 12.49 -2.95
N THR A 69 -24.78 11.83 -3.30
CA THR A 69 -26.03 12.51 -3.70
C THR A 69 -26.52 13.49 -2.65
N PRO A 70 -26.71 13.12 -1.35
CA PRO A 70 -27.16 14.08 -0.34
C PRO A 70 -26.15 15.20 -0.08
N TYR A 71 -24.87 14.99 -0.32
CA TYR A 71 -23.84 16.02 -0.20
C TYR A 71 -24.02 17.09 -1.29
N LEU A 72 -24.25 16.68 -2.54
CA LEU A 72 -24.52 17.58 -3.67
C LEU A 72 -25.85 18.33 -3.50
N GLU A 73 -26.92 17.62 -3.10
CA GLU A 73 -28.25 18.20 -2.83
C GLU A 73 -28.22 19.30 -1.75
N LYS A 74 -27.32 19.18 -0.76
CA LYS A 74 -27.12 20.18 0.26
C LYS A 74 -26.19 21.34 -0.15
N GLY A 75 -25.72 21.36 -1.41
CA GLY A 75 -24.87 22.39 -1.99
C GLY A 75 -23.37 22.17 -1.78
N GLY A 76 -22.95 20.97 -1.38
CA GLY A 76 -21.54 20.58 -1.40
C GLY A 76 -21.02 20.44 -2.84
N THR A 77 -19.75 20.74 -3.07
CA THR A 77 -19.11 20.61 -4.37
C THR A 77 -18.00 19.57 -4.32
N ILE A 78 -17.96 18.66 -5.28
CA ILE A 78 -16.97 17.57 -5.35
C ILE A 78 -16.36 17.46 -6.72
N ARG A 79 -15.07 17.13 -6.77
CA ARG A 79 -14.34 16.80 -7.99
C ARG A 79 -13.59 15.50 -7.79
N PHE A 80 -13.65 14.65 -8.82
CA PHE A 80 -12.96 13.36 -8.83
C PHE A 80 -11.68 13.45 -9.64
N MET A 81 -10.55 13.08 -9.02
CA MET A 81 -9.27 13.08 -9.70
C MET A 81 -8.95 11.68 -10.24
N ASN A 82 -8.79 11.59 -11.57
CA ASN A 82 -8.41 10.36 -12.25
C ASN A 82 -6.97 9.94 -11.89
N THR A 83 -6.76 8.65 -11.67
CA THR A 83 -5.48 8.09 -11.24
C THR A 83 -4.54 7.66 -12.37
N ARG A 84 -4.94 7.81 -13.64
CA ARG A 84 -4.17 7.29 -14.80
C ARG A 84 -2.76 7.88 -14.90
N ASN A 85 -2.60 9.17 -14.64
CA ASN A 85 -1.33 9.87 -14.82
C ASN A 85 -0.66 10.27 -13.49
N LEU A 86 -1.45 10.59 -12.47
CA LEU A 86 -0.98 11.05 -11.17
C LEU A 86 -1.95 10.62 -10.08
N LEU A 87 -1.46 9.89 -9.09
CA LEU A 87 -2.24 9.52 -7.91
C LEU A 87 -2.30 10.70 -6.94
N MET A 88 -3.50 11.29 -6.75
CA MET A 88 -3.74 12.26 -5.69
C MET A 88 -3.73 11.55 -4.33
N HIS A 89 -2.58 11.56 -3.65
CA HIS A 89 -2.41 10.86 -2.39
C HIS A 89 -2.39 11.80 -1.17
N ASN A 90 -2.98 12.99 -1.32
CA ASN A 90 -3.13 13.95 -0.24
C ASN A 90 -4.16 13.49 0.80
N LYS A 91 -3.94 13.88 2.04
CA LYS A 91 -4.88 13.72 3.16
C LYS A 91 -4.81 14.99 3.99
N PHE A 92 -5.47 16.04 3.50
CA PHE A 92 -5.56 17.28 4.24
C PHE A 92 -6.96 17.90 4.17
N CYS A 93 -7.25 18.71 5.15
CA CYS A 93 -8.48 19.49 5.23
C CYS A 93 -8.19 20.87 5.81
N LEU A 94 -8.71 21.90 5.16
CA LEU A 94 -8.66 23.29 5.62
C LEU A 94 -10.03 23.72 6.12
N PHE A 95 -10.08 24.32 7.29
CA PHE A 95 -11.28 24.80 7.96
C PHE A 95 -11.20 26.33 8.09
N ASP A 96 -12.20 27.02 7.53
CA ASP A 96 -12.35 28.47 7.55
C ASP A 96 -11.09 29.23 7.07
N ASN A 97 -10.26 28.63 6.24
CA ASN A 97 -8.93 29.08 5.81
C ASN A 97 -7.96 29.43 6.98
N LYS A 98 -8.20 28.92 8.17
CA LYS A 98 -7.46 29.24 9.41
C LYS A 98 -6.83 28.04 10.09
N VAL A 99 -7.40 26.86 9.91
CA VAL A 99 -6.92 25.64 10.53
C VAL A 99 -6.67 24.61 9.46
N LEU A 100 -5.47 24.07 9.41
CA LEU A 100 -5.10 22.95 8.56
C LEU A 100 -5.00 21.67 9.39
N ILE A 101 -5.60 20.61 8.91
CA ILE A 101 -5.31 19.23 9.33
C ILE A 101 -4.63 18.52 8.16
N SER A 102 -3.46 17.92 8.37
CA SER A 102 -2.76 17.14 7.36
C SER A 102 -2.00 15.98 8.02
N GLY A 103 -1.83 14.86 7.30
CA GLY A 103 -1.12 13.69 7.80
C GLY A 103 -1.23 12.48 6.90
N SER A 104 -1.13 11.29 7.48
CA SER A 104 -1.27 10.03 6.76
C SER A 104 -2.73 9.54 6.66
N TYR A 105 -3.63 10.05 7.49
CA TYR A 105 -4.98 9.55 7.74
C TYR A 105 -5.93 9.75 6.55
N ASN A 106 -6.27 8.68 5.84
CA ASN A 106 -7.43 8.66 4.95
C ASN A 106 -8.72 8.67 5.77
N TRP A 107 -9.81 9.17 5.19
CA TRP A 107 -11.11 9.20 5.84
C TRP A 107 -11.85 7.87 5.64
N THR A 108 -11.22 6.78 6.12
CA THR A 108 -11.67 5.40 5.94
C THR A 108 -11.75 4.66 7.27
N TYR A 109 -12.46 3.54 7.30
CA TYR A 109 -12.51 2.67 8.48
C TYR A 109 -11.14 2.02 8.76
N SER A 110 -10.43 1.60 7.71
CA SER A 110 -9.08 1.02 7.86
C SER A 110 -8.12 2.00 8.52
N ALA A 111 -8.18 3.29 8.16
CA ALA A 111 -7.36 4.32 8.80
C ALA A 111 -7.71 4.51 10.29
N GLU A 112 -8.98 4.42 10.68
CA GLU A 112 -9.39 4.58 12.07
C GLU A 112 -9.08 3.38 12.96
N TYR A 113 -9.24 2.14 12.42
CA TYR A 113 -9.25 0.94 13.26
C TYR A 113 -8.11 -0.03 13.03
N LYS A 114 -7.42 0.06 11.87
CA LYS A 114 -6.41 -0.93 11.47
C LYS A 114 -5.01 -0.34 11.35
N ASN A 115 -4.90 0.90 10.89
CA ASN A 115 -3.62 1.51 10.59
C ASN A 115 -3.06 2.29 11.79
N ALA A 116 -1.74 2.39 11.84
CA ALA A 116 -1.07 3.40 12.66
C ALA A 116 -0.98 4.71 11.87
N GLU A 117 -1.79 5.68 12.23
CA GLU A 117 -1.93 6.94 11.51
C GLU A 117 -1.54 8.14 12.38
N ASN A 118 -1.31 9.26 11.74
CA ASN A 118 -1.10 10.53 12.42
C ASN A 118 -1.72 11.69 11.65
N ILE A 119 -2.04 12.75 12.39
CA ILE A 119 -2.35 14.06 11.81
C ILE A 119 -1.62 15.15 12.58
N ILE A 120 -1.33 16.24 11.89
CA ILE A 120 -0.90 17.51 12.45
C ILE A 120 -2.04 18.51 12.22
N VAL A 121 -2.38 19.23 13.28
CA VAL A 121 -3.31 20.36 13.22
C VAL A 121 -2.50 21.62 13.44
N THR A 122 -2.58 22.59 12.54
CA THR A 122 -1.85 23.85 12.65
C THR A 122 -2.71 25.06 12.26
N THR A 123 -2.43 26.18 12.91
CA THR A 123 -3.01 27.52 12.60
C THR A 123 -1.94 28.47 12.05
N GLU A 124 -0.81 27.96 11.62
CA GLU A 124 0.25 28.73 10.99
C GLU A 124 -0.25 29.29 9.65
N GLU A 125 -0.40 30.60 9.55
CA GLU A 125 -1.01 31.26 8.39
C GLU A 125 -0.29 30.94 7.07
N GLY A 126 1.06 30.99 7.07
CA GLY A 126 1.85 30.67 5.88
C GLY A 126 1.64 29.22 5.40
N VAL A 127 1.49 28.26 6.34
CA VAL A 127 1.22 26.87 6.03
C VAL A 127 -0.21 26.69 5.50
N CYS A 128 -1.21 27.31 6.16
CA CYS A 128 -2.59 27.27 5.71
C CYS A 128 -2.75 27.85 4.29
N ASN A 129 -2.09 28.99 4.00
CA ASN A 129 -2.12 29.62 2.69
C ASN A 129 -1.50 28.71 1.61
N ALA A 130 -0.33 28.08 1.88
CA ALA A 130 0.31 27.15 0.94
C ALA A 130 -0.61 25.94 0.61
N PHE A 131 -1.30 25.38 1.58
CA PHE A 131 -2.26 24.29 1.35
C PHE A 131 -3.52 24.77 0.64
N LYS A 132 -3.96 26.01 0.87
CA LYS A 132 -5.07 26.63 0.12
C LYS A 132 -4.71 26.80 -1.35
N GLU A 133 -3.51 27.30 -1.64
CA GLU A 133 -3.01 27.43 -3.01
C GLU A 133 -2.90 26.06 -3.69
N GLN A 134 -2.40 25.05 -2.98
CA GLN A 134 -2.33 23.68 -3.50
C GLN A 134 -3.72 23.11 -3.78
N PHE A 135 -4.68 23.32 -2.87
CA PHE A 135 -6.08 22.90 -3.10
C PHE A 135 -6.65 23.56 -4.35
N THR A 136 -6.50 24.88 -4.49
CA THR A 136 -6.96 25.63 -5.65
C THR A 136 -6.33 25.13 -6.93
N ARG A 137 -5.02 24.89 -6.94
CA ARG A 137 -4.31 24.32 -8.11
C ARG A 137 -4.85 22.96 -8.52
N LEU A 138 -5.14 22.07 -7.58
CA LEU A 138 -5.75 20.79 -7.87
C LEU A 138 -7.20 20.98 -8.38
N TRP A 139 -7.94 21.84 -7.71
CA TRP A 139 -9.35 22.11 -7.99
C TRP A 139 -9.56 22.63 -9.41
N ASP A 140 -8.81 23.64 -9.82
CA ASP A 140 -9.01 24.32 -11.11
C ASP A 140 -8.74 23.42 -12.34
N ASN A 141 -8.02 22.32 -12.14
CA ASN A 141 -7.71 21.35 -13.20
C ASN A 141 -8.69 20.16 -13.28
N LEU A 142 -9.78 20.19 -12.52
CA LEU A 142 -10.74 19.09 -12.47
C LEU A 142 -12.15 19.59 -12.80
N ASP A 143 -12.97 18.72 -13.42
CA ASP A 143 -14.36 19.00 -13.70
C ASP A 143 -15.24 18.88 -12.46
N GLU A 144 -16.23 19.75 -12.36
CA GLU A 144 -17.22 19.70 -11.30
C GLU A 144 -18.23 18.57 -11.54
N VAL A 145 -18.50 17.81 -10.50
CA VAL A 145 -19.52 16.74 -10.53
C VAL A 145 -20.87 17.31 -10.17
N LYS A 146 -21.78 17.35 -11.14
CA LYS A 146 -23.18 17.82 -10.94
C LYS A 146 -24.10 16.72 -10.42
N HIS A 147 -23.84 15.48 -10.84
CA HIS A 147 -24.60 14.30 -10.44
C HIS A 147 -23.64 13.20 -10.03
N PHE A 148 -23.87 12.61 -8.86
CA PHE A 148 -23.08 11.49 -8.41
C PHE A 148 -23.51 10.21 -9.13
N THR A 149 -22.57 9.50 -9.72
CA THR A 149 -22.77 8.18 -10.32
C THR A 149 -21.81 7.19 -9.70
N ARG A 150 -22.30 6.01 -9.34
CA ARG A 150 -21.46 4.92 -8.88
C ARG A 150 -20.73 4.27 -10.04
N ILE A 151 -19.58 3.70 -9.75
CA ILE A 151 -18.88 2.79 -10.65
C ILE A 151 -19.40 1.39 -10.36
N ASP A 152 -19.89 0.69 -11.40
CA ASP A 152 -20.23 -0.72 -11.29
C ASP A 152 -18.93 -1.56 -11.31
N TYR A 153 -18.90 -2.66 -10.57
CA TYR A 153 -17.76 -3.59 -10.61
C TYR A 153 -17.50 -4.17 -11.99
N ASN A 154 -18.53 -4.26 -12.84
CA ASN A 154 -18.41 -4.70 -14.24
C ASN A 154 -17.64 -3.74 -15.12
N ASP A 155 -17.62 -2.45 -14.78
CA ASP A 155 -16.96 -1.40 -15.54
C ASP A 155 -15.47 -1.24 -15.15
N VAL A 156 -15.02 -1.99 -14.14
CA VAL A 156 -13.63 -1.92 -13.66
C VAL A 156 -12.84 -3.11 -14.21
N ASP A 157 -11.67 -2.81 -14.76
CA ASP A 157 -10.78 -3.89 -15.19
C ASP A 157 -10.34 -4.78 -14.02
N SER A 158 -10.08 -6.04 -14.32
CA SER A 158 -9.82 -7.06 -13.30
C SER A 158 -8.59 -6.77 -12.44
N ASP A 159 -7.57 -6.12 -13.00
CA ASP A 159 -6.32 -5.83 -12.30
C ASP A 159 -6.53 -4.68 -11.30
N SER A 160 -7.30 -3.66 -11.69
CA SER A 160 -7.72 -2.58 -10.80
C SER A 160 -8.62 -3.10 -9.68
N LEU A 161 -9.57 -3.98 -9.98
CA LEU A 161 -10.43 -4.60 -8.98
C LEU A 161 -9.63 -5.47 -8.00
N PHE A 162 -8.70 -6.28 -8.50
CA PHE A 162 -7.84 -7.12 -7.68
C PHE A 162 -6.97 -6.28 -6.74
N LYS A 163 -6.41 -5.17 -7.22
CA LYS A 163 -5.60 -4.24 -6.42
C LYS A 163 -6.34 -3.68 -5.21
N TYR A 164 -7.66 -3.48 -5.32
CA TYR A 164 -8.47 -2.85 -4.28
C TYR A 164 -9.31 -3.83 -3.46
N ILE A 165 -9.34 -5.11 -3.82
CA ILE A 165 -10.25 -6.09 -3.17
C ILE A 165 -9.99 -6.26 -1.68
N ASP A 166 -8.73 -6.20 -1.26
CA ASP A 166 -8.37 -6.31 0.16
C ASP A 166 -8.80 -5.07 0.95
N VAL A 167 -8.64 -3.88 0.36
CA VAL A 167 -9.10 -2.62 0.98
C VAL A 167 -10.61 -2.62 1.09
N LEU A 168 -11.32 -3.03 0.05
CA LEU A 168 -12.80 -3.11 0.05
C LEU A 168 -13.32 -4.09 1.09
N ARG A 169 -12.66 -5.24 1.25
CA ARG A 169 -13.02 -6.24 2.26
C ARG A 169 -12.76 -5.73 3.68
N ASP A 170 -11.61 -5.11 3.91
CA ASP A 170 -11.27 -4.54 5.20
C ASP A 170 -12.27 -3.45 5.62
N GLU A 171 -12.64 -2.55 4.72
CA GLU A 171 -13.67 -1.53 4.97
C GLU A 171 -15.02 -2.16 5.33
N TYR A 172 -15.42 -3.21 4.62
CA TYR A 172 -16.65 -3.95 4.90
C TYR A 172 -16.63 -4.63 6.26
N ASP A 173 -15.56 -5.35 6.61
CA ASP A 173 -15.42 -6.06 7.88
C ASP A 173 -15.50 -5.12 9.09
N TYR A 174 -14.96 -3.91 8.98
CA TYR A 174 -15.06 -2.91 10.04
C TYR A 174 -16.44 -2.28 10.14
N MET A 175 -17.11 -2.03 9.02
CA MET A 175 -18.49 -1.53 9.02
C MET A 175 -19.48 -2.50 9.68
N ASP A 176 -19.29 -3.82 9.47
CA ASP A 176 -20.17 -4.85 10.05
C ASP A 176 -19.97 -5.00 11.56
N LYS A 177 -18.73 -4.91 12.05
CA LYS A 177 -18.39 -5.06 13.48
C LYS A 177 -18.97 -3.95 14.37
N ASP A 178 -19.01 -2.73 13.89
CA ASP A 178 -19.47 -1.58 14.66
C ASP A 178 -20.97 -1.35 14.61
N HIS A 179 -21.76 -2.26 13.98
CA HIS A 179 -23.20 -2.11 13.76
C HIS A 179 -23.61 -0.78 13.10
N ILE A 180 -22.67 -0.09 12.49
CA ILE A 180 -22.89 1.17 11.78
C ILE A 180 -23.59 0.82 10.48
N LEU A 181 -24.92 0.95 10.45
CA LEU A 181 -25.83 0.84 9.31
C LEU A 181 -25.27 -0.04 8.20
N LYS A 182 -25.75 -1.30 8.12
CA LYS A 182 -25.40 -2.20 7.02
C LYS A 182 -25.45 -1.42 5.71
N PRO A 183 -24.37 -1.45 4.90
CA PRO A 183 -24.43 -0.86 3.58
C PRO A 183 -25.65 -1.41 2.84
N HIS A 184 -26.31 -0.61 2.02
CA HIS A 184 -27.46 -1.03 1.23
C HIS A 184 -27.18 -2.20 0.28
N SER A 185 -25.90 -2.56 0.11
CA SER A 185 -25.47 -3.81 -0.50
C SER A 185 -24.32 -4.35 0.35
N SER A 186 -24.51 -5.51 0.98
CA SER A 186 -23.37 -6.35 1.29
C SER A 186 -22.51 -6.44 0.05
N ILE A 187 -21.16 -6.36 0.17
CA ILE A 187 -20.34 -7.01 -0.86
C ILE A 187 -20.73 -8.48 -0.74
N ASP A 188 -21.78 -8.82 -1.42
CA ASP A 188 -22.08 -10.19 -1.68
C ASP A 188 -20.98 -10.65 -2.62
N ILE A 189 -19.93 -11.22 -2.01
CA ILE A 189 -18.83 -11.86 -2.75
C ILE A 189 -19.45 -12.88 -3.73
N ASP A 190 -20.60 -13.46 -3.41
CA ASP A 190 -21.33 -14.35 -4.30
C ASP A 190 -22.06 -13.60 -5.43
N ASN A 191 -22.45 -12.34 -5.24
CA ASN A 191 -22.92 -11.46 -6.32
C ASN A 191 -21.77 -10.90 -7.17
N LEU A 192 -20.64 -10.60 -6.57
CA LEU A 192 -19.39 -10.35 -7.30
C LEU A 192 -18.99 -11.57 -8.15
N LYS A 193 -19.17 -12.78 -7.63
CA LYS A 193 -18.97 -14.04 -8.36
C LYS A 193 -19.91 -14.22 -9.54
N LYS A 194 -21.13 -13.75 -9.46
CA LYS A 194 -22.10 -13.83 -10.58
C LYS A 194 -21.85 -12.79 -11.66
N THR A 195 -21.25 -11.69 -11.30
CA THR A 195 -21.08 -10.51 -12.17
C THR A 195 -19.74 -10.54 -12.94
N LEU A 196 -18.69 -11.05 -12.35
CA LEU A 196 -17.41 -11.30 -13.02
C LEU A 196 -17.48 -12.70 -13.65
N SER A 197 -17.13 -12.86 -14.92
CA SER A 197 -17.19 -14.18 -15.58
C SER A 197 -16.54 -15.26 -14.72
N VAL A 198 -17.26 -16.35 -14.49
CA VAL A 198 -17.00 -17.47 -13.56
C VAL A 198 -15.53 -17.95 -13.54
N ASN A 199 -14.79 -17.87 -14.66
CA ASN A 199 -13.41 -18.29 -14.74
C ASN A 199 -12.40 -17.30 -14.12
N ARG A 200 -12.65 -15.99 -14.16
CA ARG A 200 -11.77 -14.97 -13.56
C ARG A 200 -11.98 -14.85 -12.06
N LEU A 201 -13.19 -15.04 -11.59
CA LEU A 201 -13.52 -15.05 -10.17
C LEU A 201 -13.10 -16.32 -9.44
N ASN A 202 -13.15 -17.46 -10.08
CA ASN A 202 -12.55 -18.66 -9.49
C ASN A 202 -11.05 -18.45 -9.24
N THR A 203 -10.36 -17.69 -10.06
CA THR A 203 -8.96 -17.29 -9.82
C THR A 203 -8.85 -16.30 -8.66
N ILE A 204 -9.73 -15.31 -8.57
CA ILE A 204 -9.75 -14.31 -7.47
C ILE A 204 -10.18 -14.95 -6.16
N VAL A 205 -11.22 -15.79 -6.15
CA VAL A 205 -11.78 -16.41 -4.94
C VAL A 205 -10.98 -17.62 -4.46
N THR A 206 -10.34 -18.37 -5.34
CA THR A 206 -9.35 -19.37 -4.94
C THR A 206 -8.12 -18.70 -4.35
N ASN A 207 -7.75 -17.51 -4.81
CA ASN A 207 -6.68 -16.70 -4.22
C ASN A 207 -7.11 -16.01 -2.89
N THR A 208 -8.39 -15.74 -2.64
CA THR A 208 -8.90 -15.25 -1.34
C THR A 208 -9.14 -16.35 -0.30
N LYS A 209 -9.18 -17.62 -0.68
CA LYS A 209 -8.99 -18.73 0.26
C LYS A 209 -7.49 -18.82 0.56
N ARG A 210 -6.97 -17.94 1.45
CA ARG A 210 -5.61 -17.99 2.01
C ARG A 210 -4.61 -18.73 1.11
N SER A 211 -4.55 -18.39 -0.17
CA SER A 211 -3.50 -18.87 -1.04
C SER A 211 -2.20 -18.21 -0.53
N ARG A 212 -1.40 -19.02 0.11
CA ARG A 212 -0.12 -18.55 0.63
C ARG A 212 0.81 -18.37 -0.56
N PRO A 213 1.42 -17.18 -0.74
CA PRO A 213 2.41 -17.02 -1.79
C PRO A 213 3.55 -18.00 -1.57
N ILE A 214 3.92 -18.73 -2.62
CA ILE A 214 4.99 -19.71 -2.61
C ILE A 214 5.98 -19.44 -3.73
N LEU A 215 7.22 -19.85 -3.56
CA LEU A 215 8.23 -19.79 -4.62
C LEU A 215 8.02 -20.89 -5.66
N LYS A 216 7.96 -20.53 -6.95
CA LYS A 216 7.87 -21.47 -8.08
C LYS A 216 9.11 -22.33 -8.25
N ALA A 217 10.28 -21.82 -7.85
CA ALA A 217 11.54 -22.56 -7.85
C ALA A 217 12.41 -22.14 -6.67
N GLY A 218 13.43 -22.92 -6.35
CA GLY A 218 14.33 -22.68 -5.24
C GLY A 218 15.26 -21.48 -5.46
N ILE A 219 15.74 -20.92 -4.37
CA ILE A 219 16.79 -19.90 -4.35
C ILE A 219 18.04 -20.52 -3.74
N SER A 220 19.17 -20.29 -4.36
CA SER A 220 20.44 -20.86 -3.95
C SER A 220 21.62 -19.88 -4.12
N LEU A 221 22.66 -20.08 -3.35
CA LEU A 221 23.96 -19.43 -3.51
C LEU A 221 24.82 -20.25 -4.48
N GLU A 222 25.39 -19.58 -5.48
CA GLU A 222 26.43 -20.23 -6.31
C GLU A 222 27.69 -20.43 -5.48
N ILE A 223 28.23 -21.62 -5.55
CA ILE A 223 29.50 -21.99 -4.91
C ILE A 223 30.50 -22.51 -5.93
N VAL A 224 31.71 -22.85 -5.50
CA VAL A 224 32.77 -23.36 -6.36
C VAL A 224 32.33 -24.59 -7.17
N ASN A 225 33.03 -24.85 -8.30
CA ASN A 225 32.79 -25.97 -9.20
C ASN A 225 31.39 -25.96 -9.83
N ASN A 226 30.83 -24.79 -10.11
CA ASN A 226 29.50 -24.65 -10.73
C ASN A 226 28.38 -25.35 -9.94
N ALA A 227 28.51 -25.44 -8.61
CA ALA A 227 27.50 -26.02 -7.73
C ALA A 227 26.65 -24.95 -7.04
N THR A 228 25.51 -25.33 -6.47
CA THR A 228 24.66 -24.47 -5.72
C THR A 228 24.48 -24.95 -4.28
N LYS A 229 24.43 -24.00 -3.32
CA LYS A 229 24.02 -24.23 -1.93
C LYS A 229 22.61 -23.69 -1.75
N PRO A 230 21.60 -24.54 -1.46
CA PRO A 230 20.22 -24.08 -1.29
C PRO A 230 20.08 -23.07 -0.15
N ILE A 231 19.26 -22.02 -0.37
CA ILE A 231 18.90 -21.03 0.64
C ILE A 231 17.41 -21.17 0.95
N ILE A 232 16.55 -21.10 -0.07
CA ILE A 232 15.09 -21.23 0.08
C ILE A 232 14.60 -22.32 -0.88
N PRO A 233 13.92 -23.36 -0.38
CA PRO A 233 13.44 -24.45 -1.23
C PRO A 233 12.25 -24.00 -2.11
N VAL A 234 12.05 -24.72 -3.22
CA VAL A 234 10.84 -24.61 -4.04
C VAL A 234 9.60 -24.88 -3.21
N GLY A 235 8.51 -24.15 -3.47
CA GLY A 235 7.24 -24.29 -2.74
C GLY A 235 7.26 -23.69 -1.34
N GLN A 236 8.34 -23.00 -0.94
CA GLN A 236 8.39 -22.33 0.35
C GLN A 236 7.32 -21.25 0.45
N VAL A 237 6.52 -21.32 1.52
CA VAL A 237 5.48 -20.32 1.84
C VAL A 237 6.16 -19.01 2.28
N LEU A 238 5.69 -17.90 1.75
CA LEU A 238 6.18 -16.56 2.06
C LEU A 238 5.31 -15.84 3.12
N PRO A 239 5.84 -14.90 3.91
CA PRO A 239 7.25 -14.46 3.88
C PRO A 239 8.19 -15.50 4.46
N PHE A 240 9.42 -15.52 3.99
CA PHE A 240 10.43 -16.44 4.48
C PHE A 240 11.82 -15.79 4.52
N THR A 241 12.58 -16.08 5.55
CA THR A 241 13.96 -15.61 5.72
C THR A 241 14.85 -16.80 6.03
N HIS A 242 15.97 -16.89 5.35
CA HIS A 242 17.02 -17.87 5.66
C HIS A 242 18.41 -17.29 5.43
N SER A 243 19.38 -17.84 6.12
CA SER A 243 20.78 -17.45 6.00
C SER A 243 21.66 -18.66 5.75
N VAL A 244 22.66 -18.50 4.91
CA VAL A 244 23.67 -19.51 4.65
C VAL A 244 25.06 -18.92 4.82
N ASP A 245 25.97 -19.70 5.39
CA ASP A 245 27.37 -19.37 5.52
C ASP A 245 28.17 -19.78 4.25
N ALA A 246 29.22 -19.06 3.97
CA ALA A 246 30.21 -19.38 2.98
C ALA A 246 31.62 -19.00 3.48
N ARG A 247 32.66 -19.49 2.82
CA ARG A 247 34.06 -19.23 3.19
C ARG A 247 34.91 -19.05 1.94
N THR A 248 36.04 -18.36 2.09
CA THR A 248 37.06 -18.28 1.02
C THR A 248 37.55 -19.66 0.59
N CYS A 249 37.74 -19.83 -0.69
CA CYS A 249 38.15 -21.12 -1.30
C CYS A 249 39.65 -21.21 -1.57
N TYR A 250 40.36 -20.08 -1.59
CA TYR A 250 41.77 -19.98 -1.93
C TYR A 250 42.55 -19.21 -0.87
N ASP A 251 43.81 -19.54 -0.69
CA ASP A 251 44.72 -18.76 0.15
C ASP A 251 44.86 -17.34 -0.38
N TYR A 252 44.80 -16.36 0.55
CA TYR A 252 44.98 -14.93 0.26
C TYR A 252 43.99 -14.38 -0.76
N GLN A 253 42.81 -14.94 -0.85
CA GLN A 253 41.74 -14.48 -1.71
C GLN A 253 41.34 -13.03 -1.31
N THR A 254 41.31 -12.10 -2.28
CA THR A 254 41.13 -10.68 -2.04
C THR A 254 39.70 -10.18 -2.32
N ALA A 255 38.89 -11.00 -2.99
CA ALA A 255 37.49 -10.65 -3.30
C ALA A 255 36.63 -11.92 -3.40
N VAL A 256 35.35 -11.77 -3.14
CA VAL A 256 34.32 -12.83 -3.28
C VAL A 256 33.07 -12.25 -3.95
N ASP A 257 32.54 -12.99 -4.91
CA ASP A 257 31.23 -12.76 -5.51
C ASP A 257 30.18 -13.62 -4.80
N CYS A 258 29.09 -12.99 -4.35
CA CYS A 258 27.87 -13.64 -3.93
C CYS A 258 26.89 -13.61 -5.11
N ILE A 259 26.64 -14.76 -5.73
CA ILE A 259 25.73 -14.88 -6.87
C ILE A 259 24.53 -15.70 -6.42
N ILE A 260 23.34 -15.05 -6.43
CA ILE A 260 22.09 -15.71 -6.11
C ILE A 260 21.47 -16.26 -7.38
N ARG A 261 21.12 -17.53 -7.32
CA ARG A 261 20.51 -18.30 -8.40
C ARG A 261 19.07 -18.64 -8.09
N TYR A 262 18.23 -18.58 -9.13
CA TYR A 262 16.83 -19.02 -9.09
C TYR A 262 16.65 -20.22 -10.00
N GLY A 263 16.17 -21.33 -9.46
CA GLY A 263 15.98 -22.60 -10.18
C GLY A 263 16.18 -23.81 -9.28
N ASN A 264 15.98 -25.00 -9.83
CA ASN A 264 15.98 -26.26 -9.08
C ASN A 264 17.13 -27.21 -9.44
N PHE A 265 18.12 -26.74 -10.20
CA PHE A 265 19.27 -27.55 -10.61
C PHE A 265 20.40 -27.41 -9.60
N SER A 266 21.14 -28.50 -9.36
CA SER A 266 22.35 -28.49 -8.53
C SER A 266 23.52 -27.77 -9.21
N GLU A 267 23.49 -27.64 -10.55
CA GLU A 267 24.49 -26.94 -11.35
C GLU A 267 24.09 -25.44 -11.47
N ALA A 268 24.99 -24.56 -11.07
CA ALA A 268 24.70 -23.14 -11.01
C ALA A 268 24.35 -22.52 -12.39
N ASN A 269 25.05 -22.92 -13.45
CA ASN A 269 24.82 -22.39 -14.78
C ASN A 269 23.51 -22.82 -15.45
N LYS A 270 22.80 -23.79 -14.87
CA LYS A 270 21.46 -24.21 -15.30
C LYS A 270 20.35 -23.40 -14.62
N ASN A 271 20.68 -22.57 -13.62
CA ASN A 271 19.76 -21.70 -12.91
C ASN A 271 19.94 -20.24 -13.35
N GLU A 272 18.87 -19.47 -13.30
CA GLU A 272 18.90 -18.04 -13.61
C GLU A 272 19.75 -17.28 -12.56
N SER A 273 20.66 -16.43 -13.01
CA SER A 273 21.39 -15.51 -12.11
C SER A 273 20.53 -14.28 -11.87
N ILE A 274 20.05 -14.08 -10.64
CA ILE A 274 19.14 -13.00 -10.32
C ILE A 274 19.81 -11.81 -9.60
N VAL A 275 20.84 -12.07 -8.78
CA VAL A 275 21.60 -11.01 -8.07
C VAL A 275 23.07 -11.41 -8.03
N LYS A 276 23.94 -10.40 -8.21
CA LYS A 276 25.39 -10.53 -7.99
C LYS A 276 25.88 -9.38 -7.10
N LEU A 277 26.43 -9.72 -5.94
CA LEU A 277 27.09 -8.79 -5.02
C LEU A 277 28.57 -9.15 -4.93
N ARG A 278 29.43 -8.12 -4.73
CA ARG A 278 30.88 -8.33 -4.63
C ARG A 278 31.42 -7.60 -3.41
N ILE A 279 32.20 -8.32 -2.61
CA ILE A 279 33.04 -7.74 -1.54
C ILE A 279 34.49 -7.88 -1.95
N GLU A 280 35.21 -6.79 -1.87
CA GLU A 280 36.63 -6.68 -2.20
C GLU A 280 37.44 -6.28 -0.95
N ASN A 281 38.76 -6.24 -1.08
CA ASN A 281 39.70 -5.90 -0.03
C ASN A 281 39.60 -6.82 1.20
N LEU A 282 39.42 -8.11 0.94
CA LEU A 282 39.38 -9.11 2.00
C LEU A 282 40.73 -9.24 2.73
N PRO A 283 40.73 -9.59 4.02
CA PRO A 283 41.96 -9.86 4.73
C PRO A 283 42.71 -11.05 4.12
N LYS A 284 44.03 -10.90 3.97
CA LYS A 284 44.92 -11.92 3.39
C LYS A 284 45.09 -13.10 4.36
N MET A 285 44.19 -14.04 4.32
CA MET A 285 44.17 -15.23 5.19
C MET A 285 44.20 -16.51 4.40
N LYS A 286 44.40 -17.65 5.08
CA LYS A 286 44.34 -18.98 4.49
C LYS A 286 42.93 -19.31 4.00
N ALA A 287 42.81 -20.22 3.03
CA ALA A 287 41.51 -20.72 2.56
C ALA A 287 40.64 -21.18 3.72
N GLY A 288 39.37 -20.81 3.71
CA GLY A 288 38.38 -21.12 4.75
C GLY A 288 38.41 -20.21 5.96
N ALA A 289 39.39 -19.30 6.08
CA ALA A 289 39.52 -18.46 7.29
C ALA A 289 38.70 -17.15 7.22
N VAL A 290 38.31 -16.69 6.02
CA VAL A 290 37.37 -15.56 5.87
C VAL A 290 35.99 -16.13 5.65
N THR A 291 35.05 -15.71 6.50
CA THR A 291 33.68 -16.20 6.54
C THR A 291 32.69 -15.15 6.06
N PHE A 292 31.61 -15.59 5.46
CA PHE A 292 30.53 -14.76 4.94
C PHE A 292 29.19 -15.31 5.37
N LEU A 293 28.27 -14.41 5.67
CA LEU A 293 26.85 -14.73 5.87
C LEU A 293 26.04 -14.11 4.71
N THR A 294 25.27 -14.95 4.03
CA THR A 294 24.29 -14.50 3.04
C THR A 294 22.90 -14.70 3.62
N LYS A 295 22.16 -13.61 3.84
CA LYS A 295 20.78 -13.61 4.31
C LYS A 295 19.86 -13.25 3.16
N VAL A 296 18.84 -14.05 2.93
CA VAL A 296 17.80 -13.80 1.92
C VAL A 296 16.44 -13.80 2.59
N THR A 297 15.70 -12.70 2.44
CA THR A 297 14.32 -12.55 2.87
C THR A 297 13.44 -12.34 1.64
N VAL A 298 12.41 -13.13 1.46
CA VAL A 298 11.37 -12.89 0.45
C VAL A 298 10.09 -12.53 1.17
N ASP A 299 9.55 -11.36 0.88
CA ASP A 299 8.31 -10.88 1.48
C ASP A 299 7.07 -11.41 0.74
N THR A 300 5.88 -11.13 1.26
CA THR A 300 4.60 -11.54 0.66
C THR A 300 4.27 -10.85 -0.66
N ASN A 301 4.94 -9.73 -0.95
CA ASN A 301 4.76 -8.96 -2.18
C ASN A 301 5.73 -9.40 -3.28
N GLY A 302 6.63 -10.35 -2.99
CA GLY A 302 7.61 -10.86 -3.93
C GLY A 302 8.89 -10.03 -4.03
N TYR A 303 9.15 -9.14 -3.08
CA TYR A 303 10.46 -8.49 -3.02
C TYR A 303 11.44 -9.36 -2.23
N MET A 304 12.58 -9.61 -2.86
CA MET A 304 13.67 -10.38 -2.27
C MET A 304 14.76 -9.42 -1.80
N HIS A 305 15.01 -9.39 -0.51
CA HIS A 305 16.06 -8.62 0.12
C HIS A 305 17.26 -9.54 0.37
N ILE A 306 18.39 -9.21 -0.19
CA ILE A 306 19.63 -9.98 -0.06
C ILE A 306 20.64 -9.13 0.71
N GLU A 307 21.22 -9.69 1.76
CA GLU A 307 22.32 -9.12 2.52
C GLU A 307 23.49 -10.08 2.50
N PHE A 308 24.66 -9.60 2.12
CA PHE A 308 25.91 -10.35 2.07
C PHE A 308 26.97 -9.66 2.93
N VAL A 309 27.43 -10.34 3.97
CA VAL A 309 28.31 -9.78 5.00
C VAL A 309 29.58 -10.60 5.11
N CYS A 310 30.73 -9.94 5.11
CA CYS A 310 32.00 -10.52 5.53
C CYS A 310 32.11 -10.41 7.05
N GLU A 311 32.01 -11.51 7.76
CA GLU A 311 32.01 -11.53 9.23
C GLU A 311 33.33 -11.07 9.85
N ASN A 312 34.47 -11.28 9.15
CA ASN A 312 35.78 -10.88 9.63
C ASN A 312 36.03 -9.36 9.59
N THR A 313 35.32 -8.64 8.69
CA THR A 313 35.54 -7.20 8.50
C THR A 313 34.31 -6.35 8.79
N GLY A 314 33.13 -6.96 8.87
CA GLY A 314 31.84 -6.25 8.97
C GLY A 314 31.40 -5.57 7.66
N ILE A 315 32.17 -5.71 6.58
CA ILE A 315 31.79 -5.15 5.26
C ILE A 315 30.55 -5.89 4.76
N SER A 316 29.50 -5.13 4.42
CA SER A 316 28.26 -5.68 3.88
C SER A 316 27.91 -5.08 2.51
N LYS A 317 27.19 -5.86 1.72
CA LYS A 317 26.53 -5.45 0.48
C LYS A 317 25.09 -5.94 0.51
N SER A 318 24.18 -5.16 -0.05
CA SER A 318 22.77 -5.55 -0.13
C SER A 318 22.18 -5.25 -1.51
N ALA A 319 21.15 -5.98 -1.85
CA ALA A 319 20.32 -5.75 -3.03
C ALA A 319 18.86 -6.08 -2.75
N VAL A 320 17.97 -5.45 -3.50
CA VAL A 320 16.56 -5.80 -3.56
C VAL A 320 16.25 -6.25 -4.99
N TYR A 321 15.66 -7.44 -5.13
CA TYR A 321 15.24 -8.00 -6.40
C TYR A 321 13.72 -8.15 -6.42
N ASN A 322 13.08 -7.73 -7.52
CA ASN A 322 11.66 -7.96 -7.72
C ASN A 322 11.43 -9.37 -8.27
N ALA A 323 10.92 -10.26 -7.42
CA ALA A 323 10.65 -11.66 -7.71
C ALA A 323 9.15 -11.97 -7.85
N VAL A 324 8.31 -10.98 -8.14
CA VAL A 324 6.84 -11.13 -8.25
C VAL A 324 6.48 -12.20 -9.31
N ASP A 325 7.17 -12.24 -10.43
CA ASP A 325 7.02 -13.26 -11.48
C ASP A 325 7.47 -14.67 -11.07
N LYS A 326 8.24 -14.79 -9.98
CA LYS A 326 8.79 -16.02 -9.40
C LYS A 326 7.88 -16.64 -8.33
N ILE A 327 6.75 -16.01 -8.02
CA ILE A 327 5.81 -16.44 -6.99
C ILE A 327 4.58 -17.08 -7.64
N ASP A 328 4.07 -18.11 -7.00
CA ASP A 328 2.76 -18.71 -7.25
C ASP A 328 1.90 -18.65 -5.98
N TYR A 329 0.65 -19.00 -6.08
CA TYR A 329 -0.29 -18.95 -4.95
C TYR A 329 -0.99 -20.31 -4.80
N GLN A 330 -0.89 -20.93 -3.60
CA GLN A 330 -1.55 -22.20 -3.27
C GLN A 330 -2.68 -21.98 -2.27
#